data_1d073023a45b510a90889dabe8cde1e4
#
_entry.id   1d073023a45b510a90889dabe8cde1e4
#
_cell.length_a   1.000
_cell.length_b   1.000
_cell.length_c   1.000
_cell.angle_alpha   90.00
_cell.angle_beta   90.00
_cell.angle_gamma   90.00
#
_symmetry.space_group_name_H-M   'P 1'
#
loop_
_entity.id
_entity.type
_entity.pdbx_description
1 polymer ?
#
loop_
_entity_poly.entity_id
_entity_poly.type
_entity_poly.pdbx_seq_one_letter_code
_entity_poly.pdbx_strand_id
1 'polypeptide(L)'
;MNSKLASLLCCLIMLVSFSGCTKVTQLVKDNQPTKAELLAEINEEHRRYEGGSSDPTPYLRHYDDPADAQKSTDYLTDTYSEYDAAKELNPEEAEEDVNYLFDAFYYDFAFYDYFGGHAVFDQAKADTLQEVQSRDSLTCEDLQKILVSHLTFIKDGHFNINQDYPSEKDIPFFFRQVMFVKTDSGYQNANGKVVASVDDHPDLDELFKRSISEQGYLVYYPVLLKPATFDGTEWEKHTCDETLTVHYTDGSTDTLTADAWSQYYKELPK
;
A
#
# COMPACT_ATOMS: atom_id res chain seq x y z
N MET A 1 -1.56 -4.95 57.66
CA MET A 1 -1.85 -5.95 56.63
C MET A 1 -0.68 -6.93 56.62
N ASN A 2 -0.91 -8.18 56.95
CA ASN A 2 0.16 -9.15 57.18
C ASN A 2 0.93 -9.41 55.86
N SER A 3 2.28 -9.31 55.89
CA SER A 3 3.14 -9.51 54.74
C SER A 3 2.91 -10.84 53.98
N LYS A 4 2.46 -11.86 54.69
CA LYS A 4 2.08 -13.17 54.13
C LYS A 4 0.82 -13.11 53.25
N LEU A 5 -0.14 -12.22 53.57
CA LEU A 5 -1.37 -12.06 52.78
C LEU A 5 -1.09 -11.31 51.46
N ALA A 6 -0.20 -10.31 51.52
CA ALA A 6 0.24 -9.58 50.33
C ALA A 6 1.04 -10.48 49.35
N SER A 7 1.90 -11.36 49.89
CA SER A 7 2.66 -12.32 49.07
C SER A 7 1.76 -13.36 48.40
N LEU A 8 0.71 -13.84 49.12
CA LEU A 8 -0.26 -14.79 48.57
C LEU A 8 -1.11 -14.15 47.46
N LEU A 9 -1.48 -12.88 47.63
CA LEU A 9 -2.25 -12.11 46.62
C LEU A 9 -1.44 -11.85 45.37
N CYS A 10 -0.14 -11.51 45.50
CA CYS A 10 0.77 -11.37 44.35
C CYS A 10 0.97 -12.68 43.59
N CYS A 11 1.11 -13.82 44.31
CA CYS A 11 1.23 -15.13 43.64
C CYS A 11 -0.06 -15.53 42.92
N LEU A 12 -1.24 -15.19 43.48
CA LEU A 12 -2.53 -15.46 42.84
C LEU A 12 -2.72 -14.62 41.56
N ILE A 13 -2.32 -13.34 41.58
CA ILE A 13 -2.37 -12.45 40.41
C ILE A 13 -1.42 -12.94 39.32
N MET A 14 -0.21 -13.39 39.66
CA MET A 14 0.72 -13.96 38.69
C MET A 14 0.20 -15.28 38.09
N LEU A 15 -0.43 -16.15 38.89
CA LEU A 15 -1.00 -17.40 38.38
C LEU A 15 -2.17 -17.17 37.41
N VAL A 16 -2.98 -16.15 37.65
CA VAL A 16 -4.08 -15.77 36.71
C VAL A 16 -3.52 -15.19 35.42
N SER A 17 -2.43 -14.43 35.47
CA SER A 17 -1.78 -13.87 34.29
C SER A 17 -1.14 -14.95 33.39
N PHE A 18 -0.55 -15.99 33.98
CA PHE A 18 0.01 -17.13 33.25
C PHE A 18 -1.06 -18.03 32.61
N SER A 19 -2.25 -18.13 33.24
CA SER A 19 -3.36 -18.91 32.69
C SER A 19 -3.98 -18.29 31.45
N GLY A 20 -3.92 -16.97 31.32
CA GLY A 20 -4.39 -16.24 30.12
C GLY A 20 -3.51 -16.53 28.90
N CYS A 21 -2.20 -16.43 29.03
CA CYS A 21 -1.26 -16.66 27.92
C CYS A 21 -1.33 -18.08 27.34
N THR A 22 -1.53 -19.10 28.19
CA THR A 22 -1.64 -20.50 27.74
C THR A 22 -2.91 -20.77 26.93
N LYS A 23 -4.04 -20.15 27.29
CA LYS A 23 -5.31 -20.30 26.57
C LYS A 23 -5.26 -19.62 25.20
N VAL A 24 -4.65 -18.44 25.12
CA VAL A 24 -4.42 -17.70 23.87
C VAL A 24 -3.63 -18.53 22.87
N THR A 25 -2.50 -19.08 23.33
CA THR A 25 -1.63 -19.89 22.49
C THR A 25 -2.33 -21.17 22.00
N GLN A 26 -3.21 -21.75 22.81
CA GLN A 26 -3.95 -22.95 22.44
C GLN A 26 -5.01 -22.65 21.39
N LEU A 27 -5.84 -21.62 21.57
CA LEU A 27 -6.86 -21.23 20.60
C LEU A 27 -6.22 -20.94 19.23
N VAL A 28 -5.10 -20.20 19.23
CA VAL A 28 -4.37 -19.91 17.98
C VAL A 28 -3.86 -21.20 17.34
N LYS A 29 -3.26 -22.11 18.11
CA LYS A 29 -2.76 -23.40 17.59
C LYS A 29 -3.86 -24.28 17.04
N ASP A 30 -4.98 -24.38 17.73
CA ASP A 30 -6.09 -25.27 17.37
C ASP A 30 -6.81 -24.81 16.07
N ASN A 31 -6.67 -23.53 15.73
CA ASN A 31 -7.27 -22.93 14.54
C ASN A 31 -6.25 -22.63 13.44
N GLN A 32 -5.09 -23.30 13.43
CA GLN A 32 -4.14 -23.19 12.33
C GLN A 32 -4.54 -24.13 11.20
N PRO A 33 -4.59 -23.64 9.94
CA PRO A 33 -4.74 -24.52 8.79
C PRO A 33 -3.50 -25.43 8.70
N THR A 34 -3.69 -26.63 8.25
CA THR A 34 -2.56 -27.50 7.87
C THR A 34 -1.83 -26.89 6.68
N LYS A 35 -0.58 -27.27 6.49
CA LYS A 35 0.18 -26.84 5.31
C LYS A 35 -0.54 -27.21 3.99
N ALA A 36 -1.22 -28.36 3.96
CA ALA A 36 -1.98 -28.81 2.78
C ALA A 36 -3.18 -27.91 2.51
N GLU A 37 -3.93 -27.53 3.54
CA GLU A 37 -5.07 -26.62 3.43
C GLU A 37 -4.61 -25.22 2.98
N LEU A 38 -3.54 -24.69 3.58
CA LEU A 38 -2.98 -23.39 3.20
C LEU A 38 -2.52 -23.38 1.74
N LEU A 39 -1.83 -24.44 1.29
CA LEU A 39 -1.41 -24.56 -0.12
C LEU A 39 -2.60 -24.72 -1.06
N ALA A 40 -3.64 -25.45 -0.65
CA ALA A 40 -4.85 -25.59 -1.45
C ALA A 40 -5.56 -24.25 -1.62
N GLU A 41 -5.64 -23.45 -0.55
CA GLU A 41 -6.22 -22.11 -0.57
C GLU A 41 -5.44 -21.15 -1.47
N ILE A 42 -4.10 -21.09 -1.33
CA ILE A 42 -3.23 -20.26 -2.19
C ILE A 42 -3.38 -20.67 -3.66
N ASN A 43 -3.40 -21.96 -3.95
CA ASN A 43 -3.58 -22.44 -5.32
C ASN A 43 -4.97 -22.12 -5.87
N GLU A 44 -5.99 -22.07 -5.02
CA GLU A 44 -7.34 -21.69 -5.43
C GLU A 44 -7.43 -20.17 -5.68
N GLU A 45 -6.81 -19.35 -4.85
CA GLU A 45 -6.71 -17.92 -5.10
C GLU A 45 -5.97 -17.63 -6.40
N HIS A 46 -4.86 -18.34 -6.67
CA HIS A 46 -4.13 -18.22 -7.94
C HIS A 46 -4.96 -18.67 -9.14
N ARG A 47 -5.82 -19.68 -8.99
CA ARG A 47 -6.73 -20.11 -10.07
C ARG A 47 -7.88 -19.13 -10.32
N ARG A 48 -8.36 -18.46 -9.27
CA ARG A 48 -9.38 -17.40 -9.38
C ARG A 48 -8.81 -16.10 -9.91
N TYR A 49 -7.51 -15.90 -9.75
CA TYR A 49 -6.83 -14.81 -10.39
C TYR A 49 -6.79 -15.10 -11.90
N GLU A 50 -7.89 -14.81 -12.56
CA GLU A 50 -7.91 -14.61 -14.00
C GLU A 50 -7.16 -13.30 -14.29
N GLY A 51 -5.89 -13.27 -13.90
CA GLY A 51 -4.96 -12.27 -14.37
C GLY A 51 -5.04 -12.27 -15.87
N GLY A 52 -4.99 -11.11 -16.49
CA GLY A 52 -4.95 -10.98 -17.93
C GLY A 52 -3.93 -11.96 -18.52
N SER A 53 -4.03 -12.24 -19.77
CA SER A 53 -3.14 -13.16 -20.49
C SER A 53 -1.74 -13.18 -19.89
N SER A 54 -1.25 -14.36 -19.52
CA SER A 54 0.16 -14.52 -19.14
C SER A 54 1.12 -14.27 -20.31
N ASP A 55 0.57 -14.01 -21.49
CA ASP A 55 1.32 -13.61 -22.67
C ASP A 55 1.59 -12.10 -22.62
N PRO A 56 2.81 -11.66 -22.34
CA PRO A 56 3.18 -10.26 -22.33
C PRO A 56 3.34 -9.67 -23.75
N THR A 57 3.32 -10.50 -24.79
CA THR A 57 3.59 -10.07 -26.17
C THR A 57 2.79 -8.86 -26.62
N PRO A 58 1.48 -8.71 -26.27
CA PRO A 58 0.72 -7.51 -26.62
C PRO A 58 1.24 -6.21 -26.00
N TYR A 59 2.04 -6.31 -24.93
CA TYR A 59 2.60 -5.16 -24.21
C TYR A 59 4.09 -4.96 -24.45
N LEU A 60 4.72 -5.88 -25.21
CA LEU A 60 6.12 -5.75 -25.60
C LEU A 60 6.22 -4.90 -26.86
N ARG A 61 7.01 -3.84 -26.78
CA ARG A 61 7.34 -3.05 -27.96
C ARG A 61 8.40 -3.74 -28.78
N HIS A 62 8.14 -3.79 -30.06
CA HIS A 62 9.10 -4.21 -31.06
C HIS A 62 9.34 -3.04 -32.01
N TYR A 63 10.55 -2.58 -32.07
CA TYR A 63 10.94 -1.55 -32.98
C TYR A 63 11.37 -2.23 -34.30
N ASP A 64 10.45 -2.23 -35.28
CA ASP A 64 10.73 -2.76 -36.61
C ASP A 64 11.64 -1.81 -37.40
N ASP A 65 11.61 -0.51 -37.10
CA ASP A 65 12.48 0.50 -37.67
C ASP A 65 13.74 0.68 -36.81
N PRO A 66 14.94 0.50 -37.42
CA PRO A 66 16.20 0.78 -36.72
C PRO A 66 16.32 2.21 -36.17
N ALA A 67 15.63 3.18 -36.79
CA ALA A 67 15.62 4.56 -36.36
C ALA A 67 14.85 4.71 -35.02
N ASP A 68 13.76 3.96 -34.81
CA ASP A 68 13.02 3.96 -33.54
C ASP A 68 13.80 3.27 -32.44
N ALA A 69 14.48 2.16 -32.74
CA ALA A 69 15.39 1.52 -31.78
C ALA A 69 16.55 2.45 -31.37
N GLN A 70 17.05 3.28 -32.30
CA GLN A 70 18.09 4.27 -31.98
C GLN A 70 17.55 5.37 -31.10
N LYS A 71 16.33 5.88 -31.34
CA LYS A 71 15.69 6.88 -30.48
C LYS A 71 15.51 6.37 -29.03
N SER A 72 15.03 5.13 -28.85
CA SER A 72 14.97 4.51 -27.52
C SER A 72 16.36 4.52 -26.84
N THR A 73 17.40 4.16 -27.56
CA THR A 73 18.77 4.19 -27.04
C THR A 73 19.20 5.61 -26.65
N ASP A 74 18.85 6.61 -27.47
CA ASP A 74 19.21 8.01 -27.23
C ASP A 74 18.53 8.51 -25.93
N TYR A 75 17.23 8.23 -25.71
CA TYR A 75 16.54 8.59 -24.47
C TYR A 75 17.12 7.90 -23.22
N LEU A 76 17.47 6.62 -23.30
CA LEU A 76 18.07 5.88 -22.17
C LEU A 76 19.49 6.31 -21.83
N THR A 77 20.21 6.91 -22.78
CA THR A 77 21.62 7.30 -22.61
C THR A 77 21.83 8.80 -22.48
N ASP A 78 20.76 9.58 -22.60
CA ASP A 78 20.84 11.02 -22.46
C ASP A 78 21.25 11.44 -21.03
N THR A 79 21.95 12.57 -20.96
CA THR A 79 22.42 13.10 -19.69
C THR A 79 21.61 14.33 -19.32
N TYR A 80 20.98 14.27 -18.16
CA TYR A 80 20.13 15.34 -17.66
C TYR A 80 20.92 16.33 -16.83
N SER A 81 20.50 17.60 -16.85
CA SER A 81 20.98 18.60 -15.91
C SER A 81 20.46 18.31 -14.50
N GLU A 82 21.16 18.79 -13.48
CA GLU A 82 20.68 18.74 -12.11
C GLU A 82 19.36 19.52 -12.00
N TYR A 83 18.37 18.92 -11.30
CA TYR A 83 17.06 19.54 -11.10
C TYR A 83 17.18 20.76 -10.17
N ASP A 84 16.71 21.89 -10.64
CA ASP A 84 16.55 23.12 -9.87
C ASP A 84 15.08 23.56 -9.89
N ALA A 85 14.39 23.36 -8.78
CA ALA A 85 12.96 23.66 -8.64
C ALA A 85 12.63 25.13 -8.96
N ALA A 86 13.53 26.04 -8.64
CA ALA A 86 13.34 27.48 -8.81
C ALA A 86 13.76 28.02 -10.19
N LYS A 87 14.33 27.17 -11.04
CA LYS A 87 14.71 27.58 -12.40
C LYS A 87 13.46 28.01 -13.15
N GLU A 88 13.47 29.24 -13.65
CA GLU A 88 12.41 29.76 -14.53
C GLU A 88 12.53 29.14 -15.92
N LEU A 89 11.40 28.75 -16.49
CA LEU A 89 11.24 28.25 -17.84
C LEU A 89 10.33 29.22 -18.60
N ASN A 90 10.69 29.53 -19.83
CA ASN A 90 9.73 30.11 -20.75
C ASN A 90 8.80 29.02 -21.32
N PRO A 91 7.64 29.37 -21.91
CA PRO A 91 6.69 28.38 -22.41
C PRO A 91 7.29 27.45 -23.48
N GLU A 92 8.24 27.92 -24.31
CA GLU A 92 8.87 27.10 -25.36
C GLU A 92 9.79 26.03 -24.73
N GLU A 93 10.60 26.37 -23.71
CA GLU A 93 11.43 25.42 -22.98
C GLU A 93 10.58 24.36 -22.26
N ALA A 94 9.48 24.78 -21.62
CA ALA A 94 8.57 23.86 -20.96
C ALA A 94 7.84 22.93 -21.95
N GLU A 95 7.48 23.43 -23.13
CA GLU A 95 6.89 22.63 -24.20
C GLU A 95 7.90 21.59 -24.74
N GLU A 96 9.17 21.97 -24.89
CA GLU A 96 10.24 21.04 -25.27
C GLU A 96 10.40 19.92 -24.25
N ASP A 97 10.43 20.23 -22.95
CA ASP A 97 10.53 19.26 -21.86
C ASP A 97 9.32 18.30 -21.81
N VAL A 98 8.10 18.83 -22.02
CA VAL A 98 6.88 18.00 -22.12
C VAL A 98 6.96 17.06 -23.32
N ASN A 99 7.32 17.57 -24.48
CA ASN A 99 7.46 16.76 -25.70
C ASN A 99 8.48 15.65 -25.49
N TYR A 100 9.64 15.98 -24.92
CA TYR A 100 10.69 15.03 -24.60
C TYR A 100 10.20 13.90 -23.67
N LEU A 101 9.51 14.26 -22.57
CA LEU A 101 8.99 13.26 -21.63
C LEU A 101 7.98 12.31 -22.27
N PHE A 102 7.03 12.82 -23.06
CA PHE A 102 6.02 11.97 -23.69
C PHE A 102 6.60 11.12 -24.84
N ASP A 103 7.63 11.60 -25.51
CA ASP A 103 8.38 10.79 -26.47
C ASP A 103 9.17 9.68 -25.74
N ALA A 104 9.81 9.98 -24.60
CA ALA A 104 10.46 8.97 -23.77
C ALA A 104 9.46 7.93 -23.25
N PHE A 105 8.24 8.32 -22.87
CA PHE A 105 7.19 7.36 -22.55
C PHE A 105 6.87 6.46 -23.72
N TYR A 106 6.74 7.02 -24.91
CA TYR A 106 6.46 6.23 -26.10
C TYR A 106 7.57 5.21 -26.40
N TYR A 107 8.83 5.61 -26.30
CA TYR A 107 9.95 4.73 -26.65
C TYR A 107 10.37 3.78 -25.54
N ASP A 108 10.35 4.21 -24.27
CA ASP A 108 11.05 3.49 -23.21
C ASP A 108 10.17 3.07 -22.02
N PHE A 109 8.95 3.59 -21.90
CA PHE A 109 8.10 3.21 -20.77
C PHE A 109 7.44 1.85 -21.03
N ALA A 110 7.91 0.82 -20.32
CA ALA A 110 7.48 -0.56 -20.49
C ALA A 110 5.96 -0.78 -20.32
N PHE A 111 5.28 0.09 -19.55
CA PHE A 111 3.86 0.01 -19.29
C PHE A 111 3.02 0.97 -20.14
N TYR A 112 3.58 1.58 -21.18
CA TYR A 112 2.88 2.55 -22.02
C TYR A 112 1.55 2.00 -22.56
N ASP A 113 1.58 0.83 -23.22
CA ASP A 113 0.37 0.22 -23.77
C ASP A 113 -0.56 -0.33 -22.67
N TYR A 114 -0.01 -0.77 -21.53
CA TYR A 114 -0.79 -1.20 -20.38
C TYR A 114 -1.63 -0.07 -19.78
N PHE A 115 -1.10 1.14 -19.72
CA PHE A 115 -1.83 2.32 -19.21
C PHE A 115 -2.64 3.05 -20.31
N GLY A 116 -2.84 2.44 -21.47
CA GLY A 116 -3.77 2.92 -22.50
C GLY A 116 -3.13 3.43 -23.77
N GLY A 117 -1.80 3.36 -23.88
CA GLY A 117 -1.06 3.67 -25.10
C GLY A 117 -1.34 5.07 -25.65
N HIS A 118 -1.26 5.24 -26.95
CA HIS A 118 -1.48 6.53 -27.62
C HIS A 118 -2.75 7.25 -27.20
N ALA A 119 -3.87 6.52 -27.03
CA ALA A 119 -5.15 7.17 -26.74
C ALA A 119 -5.13 7.97 -25.43
N VAL A 120 -4.44 7.46 -24.41
CA VAL A 120 -4.37 8.09 -23.07
C VAL A 120 -3.19 9.05 -22.99
N PHE A 121 -2.01 8.64 -23.45
CA PHE A 121 -0.81 9.47 -23.37
C PHE A 121 -0.88 10.70 -24.27
N ASP A 122 -1.43 10.60 -25.49
CA ASP A 122 -1.57 11.75 -26.39
C ASP A 122 -2.56 12.77 -25.83
N GLN A 123 -3.64 12.31 -25.16
CA GLN A 123 -4.56 13.21 -24.47
C GLN A 123 -3.89 13.91 -23.29
N ALA A 124 -3.18 13.17 -22.44
CA ALA A 124 -2.44 13.74 -21.32
C ALA A 124 -1.37 14.75 -21.78
N LYS A 125 -0.67 14.44 -22.87
CA LYS A 125 0.29 15.36 -23.52
C LYS A 125 -0.40 16.65 -23.95
N ALA A 126 -1.54 16.52 -24.63
CA ALA A 126 -2.27 17.70 -25.14
C ALA A 126 -2.78 18.59 -23.97
N ASP A 127 -3.32 17.97 -22.92
CA ASP A 127 -3.81 18.70 -21.75
C ASP A 127 -2.66 19.40 -20.99
N THR A 128 -1.53 18.72 -20.84
CA THR A 128 -0.30 19.28 -20.25
C THR A 128 0.19 20.49 -21.06
N LEU A 129 0.30 20.35 -22.37
CA LEU A 129 0.74 21.44 -23.27
C LEU A 129 -0.22 22.61 -23.21
N GLN A 130 -1.53 22.38 -23.18
CA GLN A 130 -2.53 23.43 -23.04
C GLN A 130 -2.36 24.20 -21.73
N GLU A 131 -2.09 23.52 -20.62
CA GLU A 131 -1.86 24.19 -19.34
C GLU A 131 -0.56 24.99 -19.34
N VAL A 132 0.54 24.42 -19.85
CA VAL A 132 1.84 25.13 -20.01
C VAL A 132 1.67 26.39 -20.84
N GLN A 133 1.02 26.32 -22.00
CA GLN A 133 0.81 27.44 -22.91
C GLN A 133 -0.12 28.53 -22.35
N SER A 134 -0.91 28.21 -21.33
CA SER A 134 -1.78 29.18 -20.65
C SER A 134 -1.02 30.11 -19.70
N ARG A 135 0.26 29.88 -19.45
CA ARG A 135 1.09 30.60 -18.49
C ARG A 135 2.13 31.46 -19.21
N ASP A 136 2.35 32.66 -18.70
CA ASP A 136 3.38 33.55 -19.25
C ASP A 136 4.81 33.10 -18.90
N SER A 137 4.98 32.51 -17.74
CA SER A 137 6.20 31.87 -17.25
C SER A 137 5.86 30.82 -16.19
N LEU A 138 6.75 29.87 -15.98
CA LEU A 138 6.61 28.83 -14.93
C LEU A 138 8.01 28.44 -14.43
N THR A 139 8.05 27.86 -13.24
CA THR A 139 9.28 27.25 -12.73
C THR A 139 9.32 25.77 -13.06
N CYS A 140 10.48 25.12 -12.90
CA CYS A 140 10.59 23.65 -12.98
C CYS A 140 9.64 22.96 -11.99
N GLU A 141 9.44 23.53 -10.79
CA GLU A 141 8.48 23.02 -9.81
C GLU A 141 7.03 23.13 -10.30
N ASP A 142 6.67 24.22 -10.98
CA ASP A 142 5.34 24.38 -11.57
C ASP A 142 5.11 23.34 -12.69
N LEU A 143 6.09 23.14 -13.57
CA LEU A 143 6.02 22.12 -14.63
C LEU A 143 5.87 20.73 -14.01
N GLN A 144 6.64 20.41 -12.96
CA GLN A 144 6.50 19.15 -12.24
C GLN A 144 5.08 18.94 -11.72
N LYS A 145 4.48 19.95 -11.06
CA LYS A 145 3.10 19.88 -10.54
C LYS A 145 2.07 19.67 -11.66
N ILE A 146 2.24 20.35 -12.80
CA ILE A 146 1.39 20.17 -13.98
C ILE A 146 1.49 18.71 -14.47
N LEU A 147 2.70 18.20 -14.67
CA LEU A 147 2.93 16.82 -15.11
C LEU A 147 2.32 15.80 -14.14
N VAL A 148 2.53 15.96 -12.84
CA VAL A 148 1.96 15.10 -11.80
C VAL A 148 0.44 15.08 -11.90
N SER A 149 -0.22 16.23 -12.12
CA SER A 149 -1.66 16.32 -12.20
C SER A 149 -2.26 15.61 -13.42
N HIS A 150 -1.55 15.61 -14.55
CA HIS A 150 -2.02 15.02 -15.80
C HIS A 150 -1.62 13.55 -15.99
N LEU A 151 -0.74 13.01 -15.13
CA LEU A 151 -0.26 11.62 -15.21
C LEU A 151 -0.87 10.70 -14.14
N THR A 152 -1.96 11.11 -13.51
CA THR A 152 -2.63 10.36 -12.41
C THR A 152 -3.17 8.99 -12.84
N PHE A 153 -3.31 8.74 -14.13
CA PHE A 153 -3.72 7.45 -14.68
C PHE A 153 -2.62 6.37 -14.59
N ILE A 154 -1.35 6.76 -14.41
CA ILE A 154 -0.25 5.83 -14.22
C ILE A 154 -0.29 5.32 -12.78
N LYS A 155 -0.94 4.17 -12.57
CA LYS A 155 -1.12 3.54 -11.25
C LYS A 155 0.05 2.63 -10.88
N ASP A 156 1.28 3.07 -11.13
CA ASP A 156 2.49 2.36 -10.75
C ASP A 156 3.11 2.98 -9.50
N GLY A 157 3.30 2.13 -8.49
CA GLY A 157 3.90 2.54 -7.22
C GLY A 157 5.36 2.99 -7.29
N HIS A 158 6.05 2.74 -8.39
CA HIS A 158 7.44 3.15 -8.60
C HIS A 158 7.56 4.38 -9.51
N PHE A 159 6.47 4.72 -10.21
CA PHE A 159 6.46 5.89 -11.07
C PHE A 159 6.35 7.17 -10.24
N ASN A 160 7.31 8.05 -10.38
CA ASN A 160 7.31 9.37 -9.75
C ASN A 160 8.02 10.38 -10.67
N ILE A 161 7.72 11.65 -10.45
CA ILE A 161 8.38 12.78 -11.10
C ILE A 161 9.09 13.54 -9.98
N ASN A 162 10.41 13.40 -9.90
CA ASN A 162 11.23 14.03 -8.87
C ASN A 162 10.67 13.85 -7.46
N GLN A 163 10.33 12.59 -7.10
CA GLN A 163 9.75 12.15 -5.82
C GLN A 163 8.25 12.46 -5.61
N ASP A 164 7.59 13.21 -6.49
CA ASP A 164 6.15 13.36 -6.49
C ASP A 164 5.48 12.21 -7.23
N TYR A 165 4.49 11.60 -6.62
CA TYR A 165 3.77 10.45 -7.16
C TYR A 165 2.43 10.90 -7.75
N PRO A 166 2.18 10.74 -9.06
CA PRO A 166 0.93 11.16 -9.69
C PRO A 166 -0.29 10.39 -9.19
N SER A 167 -0.12 9.14 -8.81
CA SER A 167 -1.23 8.33 -8.30
C SER A 167 -1.25 8.30 -6.79
N GLU A 168 -2.43 8.53 -6.21
CA GLU A 168 -2.67 8.23 -4.81
C GLU A 168 -2.41 6.75 -4.54
N LYS A 169 -1.77 6.46 -3.43
CA LYS A 169 -1.55 5.10 -2.94
C LYS A 169 -2.37 4.88 -1.69
N ASP A 170 -3.04 3.74 -1.63
CA ASP A 170 -3.64 3.31 -0.39
C ASP A 170 -2.56 2.78 0.55
N ILE A 171 -2.41 3.43 1.69
CA ILE A 171 -1.50 2.99 2.75
C ILE A 171 -2.27 2.12 3.74
N PRO A 172 -1.79 0.91 4.05
CA PRO A 172 -2.42 0.06 5.04
C PRO A 172 -2.07 0.52 6.46
N PHE A 173 -3.09 0.81 7.26
CA PHE A 173 -2.99 1.05 8.69
C PHE A 173 -3.47 -0.17 9.45
N PHE A 174 -2.61 -0.75 10.27
CA PHE A 174 -2.86 -1.96 11.04
C PHE A 174 -3.32 -1.63 12.46
N PHE A 175 -4.24 -2.44 12.99
CA PHE A 175 -4.73 -2.36 14.37
C PHE A 175 -4.33 -3.66 15.11
N ARG A 176 -3.07 -3.72 15.58
CA ARG A 176 -2.45 -4.95 16.10
C ARG A 176 -2.56 -5.15 17.61
N GLN A 177 -3.26 -4.27 18.34
CA GLN A 177 -3.42 -4.39 19.80
C GLN A 177 -4.14 -5.67 20.21
N VAL A 178 -5.00 -6.20 19.31
CA VAL A 178 -5.72 -7.45 19.54
C VAL A 178 -5.50 -8.39 18.36
N MET A 179 -5.04 -9.59 18.67
CA MET A 179 -4.85 -10.66 17.69
C MET A 179 -6.13 -11.45 17.54
N PHE A 180 -6.49 -11.77 16.30
CA PHE A 180 -7.68 -12.56 15.98
C PHE A 180 -7.30 -13.85 15.22
N VAL A 181 -8.14 -14.87 15.38
CA VAL A 181 -8.12 -16.08 14.54
C VAL A 181 -9.48 -16.23 13.86
N LYS A 182 -9.50 -16.79 12.66
CA LYS A 182 -10.75 -17.11 11.96
C LYS A 182 -11.15 -18.55 12.31
N THR A 183 -12.40 -18.74 12.72
CA THR A 183 -12.99 -20.02 13.10
C THR A 183 -14.32 -20.19 12.36
N ASP A 184 -14.98 -21.34 12.50
CA ASP A 184 -16.33 -21.55 11.97
C ASP A 184 -17.35 -20.55 12.53
N SER A 185 -17.10 -20.00 13.73
CA SER A 185 -17.94 -18.98 14.38
C SER A 185 -17.61 -17.55 13.97
N GLY A 186 -16.65 -17.35 13.09
CA GLY A 186 -16.15 -16.04 12.67
C GLY A 186 -14.80 -15.68 13.31
N TYR A 187 -14.50 -14.39 13.35
CA TYR A 187 -13.26 -13.89 13.97
C TYR A 187 -13.36 -13.93 15.47
N GLN A 188 -12.36 -14.50 16.14
CA GLN A 188 -12.27 -14.58 17.60
C GLN A 188 -10.96 -13.94 18.09
N ASN A 189 -11.05 -13.17 19.17
CA ASN A 189 -9.85 -12.71 19.84
C ASN A 189 -9.20 -13.83 20.66
N ALA A 190 -8.03 -13.54 21.19
CA ALA A 190 -7.26 -14.49 22.00
C ALA A 190 -7.98 -15.04 23.25
N ASN A 191 -9.02 -14.37 23.72
CA ASN A 191 -9.85 -14.81 24.86
C ASN A 191 -11.05 -15.64 24.40
N GLY A 192 -11.18 -15.95 23.11
CA GLY A 192 -12.29 -16.72 22.55
C GLY A 192 -13.56 -15.90 22.32
N LYS A 193 -13.52 -14.56 22.45
CA LYS A 193 -14.66 -13.71 22.17
C LYS A 193 -14.85 -13.57 20.66
N VAL A 194 -16.05 -13.87 20.19
CA VAL A 194 -16.42 -13.80 18.78
C VAL A 194 -16.79 -12.37 18.42
N VAL A 195 -16.21 -11.86 17.32
CA VAL A 195 -16.56 -10.55 16.78
C VAL A 195 -17.97 -10.60 16.20
N ALA A 196 -18.82 -9.70 16.65
CA ALA A 196 -20.18 -9.51 16.14
C ALA A 196 -20.19 -8.45 15.01
N SER A 197 -19.48 -7.34 15.21
CA SER A 197 -19.35 -6.25 14.24
C SER A 197 -18.14 -5.37 14.58
N VAL A 198 -17.75 -4.54 13.61
CA VAL A 198 -16.86 -3.41 13.82
C VAL A 198 -17.56 -2.18 13.28
N ASP A 199 -17.52 -1.07 14.02
CA ASP A 199 -18.20 0.17 13.64
C ASP A 199 -17.83 0.59 12.20
N ASP A 200 -18.84 1.01 11.44
CA ASP A 200 -18.72 1.48 10.06
C ASP A 200 -18.10 0.49 9.04
N HIS A 201 -17.86 -0.78 9.47
CA HIS A 201 -17.27 -1.81 8.62
C HIS A 201 -18.15 -3.07 8.59
N PRO A 202 -19.12 -3.15 7.66
CA PRO A 202 -20.08 -4.26 7.59
C PRO A 202 -19.44 -5.57 7.09
N ASP A 203 -18.38 -5.49 6.30
CA ASP A 203 -17.65 -6.65 5.78
C ASP A 203 -16.39 -6.93 6.59
N LEU A 204 -16.51 -7.90 7.50
CA LEU A 204 -15.36 -8.28 8.33
C LEU A 204 -14.26 -9.00 7.53
N ASP A 205 -14.59 -9.71 6.46
CA ASP A 205 -13.60 -10.40 5.63
C ASP A 205 -12.79 -9.39 4.79
N GLU A 206 -13.41 -8.27 4.43
CA GLU A 206 -12.69 -7.17 3.82
C GLU A 206 -11.79 -6.43 4.82
N LEU A 207 -12.26 -6.23 6.04
CA LEU A 207 -11.53 -5.51 7.06
C LEU A 207 -10.36 -6.31 7.65
N PHE A 208 -10.58 -7.60 7.97
CA PHE A 208 -9.56 -8.44 8.63
C PHE A 208 -8.60 -9.06 7.62
N LYS A 209 -7.35 -8.64 7.66
CA LYS A 209 -6.30 -9.16 6.77
C LYS A 209 -5.43 -10.18 7.47
N ARG A 210 -4.99 -11.17 6.71
CA ARG A 210 -4.07 -12.22 7.18
C ARG A 210 -2.72 -11.64 7.54
N SER A 211 -2.14 -12.19 8.59
CA SER A 211 -0.80 -11.88 9.05
C SER A 211 -0.17 -13.11 9.72
N ILE A 212 1.10 -13.01 10.03
CA ILE A 212 1.82 -14.04 10.79
C ILE A 212 2.28 -13.43 12.12
N SER A 213 1.96 -14.11 13.23
CA SER A 213 2.44 -13.69 14.54
C SER A 213 3.95 -13.93 14.69
N GLU A 214 4.58 -13.32 15.69
CA GLU A 214 5.99 -13.55 16.03
C GLU A 214 6.33 -15.03 16.25
N GLN A 215 5.34 -15.83 16.66
CA GLN A 215 5.49 -17.27 16.88
C GLN A 215 5.25 -18.11 15.60
N GLY A 216 5.00 -17.44 14.46
CA GLY A 216 4.78 -18.09 13.16
C GLY A 216 3.36 -18.63 12.95
N TYR A 217 2.37 -18.20 13.74
CA TYR A 217 0.97 -18.60 13.57
C TYR A 217 0.22 -17.65 12.64
N LEU A 218 -0.68 -18.21 11.82
CA LEU A 218 -1.62 -17.44 11.03
C LEU A 218 -2.61 -16.72 11.96
N VAL A 219 -2.67 -15.42 11.80
CA VAL A 219 -3.52 -14.54 12.60
C VAL A 219 -4.16 -13.49 11.69
N TYR A 220 -5.11 -12.74 12.23
CA TYR A 220 -5.81 -11.68 11.51
C TYR A 220 -5.77 -10.39 12.31
N TYR A 221 -5.64 -9.27 11.61
CA TYR A 221 -5.74 -7.94 12.17
C TYR A 221 -6.66 -7.08 11.31
N PRO A 222 -7.45 -6.18 11.91
CA PRO A 222 -8.12 -5.14 11.14
C PRO A 222 -7.10 -4.27 10.43
N VAL A 223 -7.39 -3.92 9.17
CA VAL A 223 -6.54 -3.05 8.34
C VAL A 223 -7.43 -2.08 7.59
N LEU A 224 -7.17 -0.79 7.73
CA LEU A 224 -7.77 0.25 6.92
C LEU A 224 -6.81 0.66 5.81
N LEU A 225 -7.32 0.76 4.60
CA LEU A 225 -6.62 1.38 3.49
C LEU A 225 -7.03 2.85 3.41
N LYS A 226 -6.07 3.75 3.46
CA LYS A 226 -6.30 5.19 3.36
C LYS A 226 -5.47 5.77 2.22
N PRO A 227 -6.08 6.58 1.35
CA PRO A 227 -5.31 7.33 0.38
C PRO A 227 -4.25 8.18 1.08
N ALA A 228 -3.04 8.10 0.60
CA ALA A 228 -1.96 8.96 1.05
C ALA A 228 -1.22 9.49 -0.16
N THR A 229 -1.08 10.82 -0.20
CA THR A 229 -0.15 11.47 -1.10
C THR A 229 1.25 11.35 -0.51
N PHE A 230 2.18 10.92 -1.33
CA PHE A 230 3.57 10.74 -0.95
C PHE A 230 4.36 11.94 -1.45
N ASP A 231 4.84 12.79 -0.56
CA ASP A 231 5.72 13.90 -0.94
C ASP A 231 7.22 13.55 -0.85
N GLY A 232 7.52 12.28 -0.61
CA GLY A 232 8.88 11.75 -0.57
C GLY A 232 9.72 12.13 0.65
N THR A 233 9.30 13.12 1.44
CA THR A 233 10.14 13.71 2.50
C THR A 233 9.83 13.20 3.91
N GLU A 234 8.65 12.60 4.16
CA GLU A 234 8.20 12.30 5.52
C GLU A 234 7.53 10.93 5.68
N TRP A 235 8.24 9.84 5.33
CA TRP A 235 7.79 8.47 5.64
C TRP A 235 7.41 8.26 7.11
N GLU A 236 7.92 9.07 8.01
CA GLU A 236 7.72 8.93 9.45
C GLU A 236 6.42 9.56 9.96
N LYS A 237 5.72 10.36 9.15
CA LYS A 237 4.58 11.18 9.60
C LYS A 237 3.20 10.65 9.20
N HIS A 238 3.12 9.54 8.47
CA HIS A 238 1.81 8.96 8.19
C HIS A 238 1.24 8.34 9.46
N THR A 239 0.47 9.13 10.18
CA THR A 239 -0.33 8.67 11.32
C THR A 239 -1.78 8.59 10.90
N CYS A 240 -2.46 7.55 11.35
CA CYS A 240 -3.90 7.45 11.28
C CYS A 240 -4.42 7.62 12.71
N ASP A 241 -5.15 8.69 12.95
CA ASP A 241 -5.76 8.96 14.27
C ASP A 241 -7.09 8.22 14.44
N GLU A 242 -7.44 7.32 13.51
CA GLU A 242 -8.67 6.57 13.57
C GLU A 242 -8.61 5.48 14.62
N THR A 243 -9.77 5.24 15.22
CA THR A 243 -10.01 4.15 16.15
C THR A 243 -11.10 3.24 15.58
N LEU A 244 -10.99 1.96 15.84
CA LEU A 244 -12.02 0.96 15.53
C LEU A 244 -12.63 0.44 16.83
N THR A 245 -13.95 0.41 16.93
CA THR A 245 -14.63 -0.28 18.02
C THR A 245 -15.08 -1.66 17.54
N VAL A 246 -14.49 -2.68 18.13
CA VAL A 246 -14.85 -4.08 17.91
C VAL A 246 -15.91 -4.49 18.93
N HIS A 247 -17.09 -4.90 18.48
CA HIS A 247 -18.18 -5.42 19.30
C HIS A 247 -18.15 -6.93 19.28
N TYR A 248 -18.25 -7.55 20.44
CA TYR A 248 -18.28 -8.99 20.57
C TYR A 248 -19.70 -9.51 20.85
N THR A 249 -19.93 -10.78 20.50
CA THR A 249 -21.24 -11.44 20.71
C THR A 249 -21.65 -11.54 22.18
N ASP A 250 -20.70 -11.38 23.11
CA ASP A 250 -20.97 -11.36 24.56
C ASP A 250 -21.38 -9.95 25.09
N GLY A 251 -21.47 -8.96 24.17
CA GLY A 251 -21.84 -7.58 24.48
C GLY A 251 -20.67 -6.72 24.94
N SER A 252 -19.47 -7.27 25.06
CA SER A 252 -18.27 -6.47 25.38
C SER A 252 -17.69 -5.81 24.12
N THR A 253 -16.81 -4.84 24.31
CA THR A 253 -16.15 -4.11 23.24
C THR A 253 -14.66 -3.96 23.50
N ASP A 254 -13.87 -3.84 22.42
CA ASP A 254 -12.50 -3.36 22.44
C ASP A 254 -12.38 -2.14 21.52
N THR A 255 -11.65 -1.11 21.95
CA THR A 255 -11.30 0.02 21.09
C THR A 255 -9.84 -0.13 20.68
N LEU A 256 -9.62 -0.17 19.37
CA LEU A 256 -8.31 -0.31 18.76
C LEU A 256 -7.90 1.03 18.13
N THR A 257 -6.60 1.33 18.17
CA THR A 257 -6.01 2.50 17.50
C THR A 257 -5.05 2.02 16.41
N ALA A 258 -4.96 2.76 15.33
CA ALA A 258 -4.02 2.43 14.27
C ALA A 258 -2.58 2.47 14.78
N ASP A 259 -1.77 1.51 14.35
CA ASP A 259 -0.33 1.53 14.59
C ASP A 259 0.31 2.66 13.79
N ALA A 260 1.26 3.37 14.37
CA ALA A 260 2.04 4.34 13.62
C ALA A 260 2.87 3.62 12.54
N TRP A 261 2.86 4.14 11.32
CA TRP A 261 3.62 3.58 10.18
C TRP A 261 5.10 3.39 10.50
N SER A 262 5.70 4.31 11.24
CA SER A 262 7.08 4.24 11.70
C SER A 262 7.40 3.02 12.59
N GLN A 263 6.40 2.49 13.32
CA GLN A 263 6.57 1.29 14.14
C GLN A 263 6.67 0.04 13.30
N TYR A 264 5.91 -0.03 12.20
CA TYR A 264 5.92 -1.19 11.30
C TYR A 264 7.33 -1.46 10.72
N TYR A 265 8.05 -0.42 10.29
CA TYR A 265 9.39 -0.58 9.72
C TYR A 265 10.49 -0.80 10.76
N LYS A 266 10.30 -0.35 12.00
CA LYS A 266 11.29 -0.59 13.08
C LYS A 266 11.27 -2.02 13.60
N GLU A 267 10.14 -2.71 13.45
CA GLU A 267 9.94 -4.07 13.95
C GLU A 267 10.24 -5.16 12.91
N LEU A 268 10.50 -4.80 11.66
CA LEU A 268 10.97 -5.77 10.67
C LEU A 268 12.38 -6.23 11.02
N PRO A 269 12.63 -7.55 11.12
CA PRO A 269 13.96 -8.07 11.35
C PRO A 269 14.89 -7.60 10.22
N LYS A 270 16.05 -7.04 10.63
CA LYS A 270 17.10 -6.59 9.71
C LYS A 270 17.84 -7.78 9.14
#